data_a113c95c5873edac3f4b05a579ce4bc5
#
_entry.id   a113c95c5873edac3f4b05a579ce4bc5
#
_cell.length_a   1.000
_cell.length_b   1.000
_cell.length_c   1.000
_cell.angle_alpha   90.00
_cell.angle_beta   90.00
_cell.angle_gamma   90.00
#
_symmetry.space_group_name_H-M   'P 1'
#
loop_
_entity.id
_entity.type
_entity.pdbx_description
1 polymer ?
#
loop_
_entity_poly.entity_id
_entity_poly.type
_entity_poly.pdbx_seq_one_letter_code
_entity_poly.pdbx_strand_id
1 'polypeptide(L)'
;MIKSIHHPGENSSNEIRNQLVNIEPKSLRTFTPSQAILAKSAGSFHWTPEGRKLYDFTSGVLVANLGHNPVRWTKRFFELMGWSNLGVANDSDGYFPAVTMTAYNAATPIEIQASEKLLALMRVHPVGSRMQQVLWAASGSEGIQKALWAAMAKDKNRDMIIATRYGFHGKKGLSNAITGTENDKERDPRVKFISFPMCECNDLSMRDNPFDFSHYQKELDALWHQYGRKL
;
A
#
# COMPACT_ATOMS: atom_id res chain seq x y z
N MET A 1 -29.49 -0.27 14.06
CA MET A 1 -28.45 0.73 14.34
C MET A 1 -27.14 0.01 14.63
N ILE A 2 -26.05 0.41 13.99
CA ILE A 2 -24.73 -0.18 14.25
C ILE A 2 -24.16 0.58 15.45
N LYS A 3 -23.92 -0.11 16.56
CA LYS A 3 -23.34 0.50 17.75
C LYS A 3 -21.90 0.92 17.46
N SER A 4 -21.52 2.16 17.84
CA SER A 4 -20.12 2.58 17.87
C SER A 4 -19.33 1.75 18.87
N ILE A 5 -18.04 1.57 18.60
CA ILE A 5 -17.13 0.96 19.58
C ILE A 5 -16.94 1.93 20.73
N HIS A 6 -17.07 1.43 21.96
CA HIS A 6 -16.92 2.22 23.18
C HIS A 6 -15.89 1.56 24.10
N HIS A 7 -14.92 2.36 24.58
CA HIS A 7 -13.94 1.92 25.55
C HIS A 7 -14.05 2.75 26.83
N PRO A 8 -14.12 2.12 28.01
CA PRO A 8 -14.15 2.83 29.29
C PRO A 8 -12.94 3.75 29.47
N GLY A 9 -13.17 4.97 29.93
CA GLY A 9 -12.11 5.96 30.17
C GLY A 9 -11.60 6.71 28.93
N GLU A 10 -12.10 6.41 27.74
CA GLU A 10 -11.72 7.09 26.50
C GLU A 10 -12.83 8.04 26.01
N ASN A 11 -13.17 9.07 26.82
CA ASN A 11 -14.33 9.92 26.56
C ASN A 11 -14.23 10.67 25.23
N SER A 12 -13.14 11.37 24.96
CA SER A 12 -12.93 12.11 23.71
C SER A 12 -12.85 11.18 22.50
N SER A 13 -12.16 10.05 22.64
CA SER A 13 -12.08 9.03 21.59
C SER A 13 -13.44 8.41 21.28
N ASN A 14 -14.27 8.17 22.30
CA ASN A 14 -15.62 7.63 22.13
C ASN A 14 -16.54 8.63 21.41
N GLU A 15 -16.41 9.93 21.71
CA GLU A 15 -17.14 10.97 20.99
C GLU A 15 -16.78 10.98 19.52
N ILE A 16 -15.48 10.93 19.18
CA ILE A 16 -15.00 10.85 17.78
C ILE A 16 -15.52 9.59 17.09
N ARG A 17 -15.53 8.42 17.77
CA ARG A 17 -16.10 7.17 17.20
C ARG A 17 -17.58 7.31 16.92
N ASN A 18 -18.35 7.98 17.80
CA ASN A 18 -19.76 8.24 17.59
C ASN A 18 -20.00 9.16 16.37
N GLN A 19 -19.21 10.23 16.26
CA GLN A 19 -19.27 11.13 15.09
C GLN A 19 -18.94 10.38 13.80
N LEU A 20 -17.89 9.55 13.81
CA LEU A 20 -17.44 8.77 12.66
C LEU A 20 -18.55 7.85 12.10
N VAL A 21 -19.34 7.23 12.98
CA VAL A 21 -20.46 6.36 12.56
C VAL A 21 -21.50 7.12 11.72
N ASN A 22 -21.65 8.43 11.96
CA ASN A 22 -22.63 9.26 11.30
C ASN A 22 -22.14 9.89 9.99
N ILE A 23 -20.82 10.08 9.85
CA ILE A 23 -20.23 10.83 8.73
C ILE A 23 -19.50 9.96 7.71
N GLU A 24 -19.09 8.73 8.07
CA GLU A 24 -18.38 7.84 7.16
C GLU A 24 -19.19 6.58 6.79
N PRO A 25 -19.25 6.22 5.51
CA PRO A 25 -19.83 4.95 5.09
C PRO A 25 -18.96 3.78 5.53
N LYS A 26 -19.57 2.77 6.14
CA LYS A 26 -18.86 1.58 6.66
C LYS A 26 -18.24 0.70 5.59
N SER A 27 -18.75 0.73 4.38
CA SER A 27 -18.38 -0.18 3.30
C SER A 27 -16.94 -0.05 2.81
N LEU A 28 -16.26 1.07 3.13
CA LEU A 28 -14.92 1.37 2.59
C LEU A 28 -13.80 1.33 3.64
N ARG A 29 -14.15 1.13 4.92
CA ARG A 29 -13.16 1.12 6.01
C ARG A 29 -12.96 -0.28 6.57
N THR A 30 -11.71 -0.66 6.80
CA THR A 30 -11.40 -1.84 7.60
C THR A 30 -11.57 -1.47 9.07
N PHE A 31 -12.48 -2.14 9.75
CA PHE A 31 -12.69 -1.96 11.20
C PHE A 31 -11.79 -2.89 11.98
N THR A 32 -11.06 -2.32 12.93
CA THR A 32 -10.37 -3.09 13.96
C THR A 32 -11.20 -3.09 15.25
N PRO A 33 -11.11 -4.11 16.09
CA PRO A 33 -11.85 -4.14 17.36
C PRO A 33 -11.54 -2.95 18.27
N SER A 34 -10.33 -2.41 18.20
CA SER A 34 -9.92 -1.26 19.00
C SER A 34 -10.43 0.06 18.45
N GLN A 35 -10.53 0.20 17.13
CA GLN A 35 -10.80 1.47 16.44
C GLN A 35 -10.11 2.65 17.13
N ALA A 36 -8.77 2.54 17.28
CA ALA A 36 -7.98 3.54 17.98
C ALA A 36 -8.12 4.92 17.35
N ILE A 37 -8.25 5.95 18.17
CA ILE A 37 -8.21 7.34 17.73
C ILE A 37 -6.80 7.88 17.98
N LEU A 38 -6.14 8.32 16.92
CA LEU A 38 -4.74 8.73 16.93
C LEU A 38 -4.68 10.26 16.85
N ALA A 39 -4.42 10.93 17.98
CA ALA A 39 -4.31 12.39 18.04
C ALA A 39 -2.94 12.88 17.55
N LYS A 40 -1.88 12.13 17.83
CA LYS A 40 -0.52 12.40 17.32
C LYS A 40 0.29 11.12 17.20
N SER A 41 1.37 11.18 16.41
CA SER A 41 2.26 10.06 16.17
C SER A 41 3.70 10.52 16.05
N ALA A 42 4.65 9.73 16.56
CA ALA A 42 6.09 9.97 16.40
C ALA A 42 6.88 8.65 16.53
N GLY A 43 7.79 8.40 15.62
CA GLY A 43 8.56 7.14 15.59
C GLY A 43 7.63 5.94 15.54
N SER A 44 7.74 5.03 16.48
CA SER A 44 6.90 3.83 16.60
C SER A 44 5.73 3.99 17.58
N PHE A 45 5.29 5.21 17.83
CA PHE A 45 4.27 5.48 18.85
C PHE A 45 3.15 6.35 18.30
N HIS A 46 1.97 6.12 18.86
CA HIS A 46 0.80 6.98 18.74
C HIS A 46 0.32 7.43 20.13
N TRP A 47 -0.44 8.50 20.16
CA TRP A 47 -1.15 8.95 21.38
C TRP A 47 -2.60 9.20 21.06
N THR A 48 -3.47 8.76 21.94
CA THR A 48 -4.91 9.05 21.87
C THR A 48 -5.20 10.49 22.32
N PRO A 49 -6.41 11.03 22.11
CA PRO A 49 -6.84 12.31 22.66
C PRO A 49 -6.70 12.41 24.18
N GLU A 50 -6.84 11.29 24.89
CA GLU A 50 -6.65 11.20 26.35
C GLU A 50 -5.17 11.15 26.76
N GLY A 51 -4.23 11.18 25.81
CA GLY A 51 -2.80 11.12 26.08
C GLY A 51 -2.25 9.70 26.28
N ARG A 52 -3.06 8.66 26.13
CA ARG A 52 -2.60 7.27 26.24
C ARG A 52 -1.65 6.95 25.10
N LYS A 53 -0.46 6.45 25.43
CA LYS A 53 0.57 6.03 24.48
C LYS A 53 0.28 4.61 23.97
N LEU A 54 0.29 4.46 22.66
CA LEU A 54 0.14 3.19 21.95
C LEU A 54 1.41 2.86 21.18
N TYR A 55 1.76 1.59 21.08
CA TYR A 55 2.84 1.11 20.24
C TYR A 55 2.28 0.75 18.86
N ASP A 56 2.93 1.23 17.81
CA ASP A 56 2.59 0.86 16.44
C ASP A 56 3.40 -0.35 15.99
N PHE A 57 2.76 -1.51 15.98
CA PHE A 57 3.31 -2.76 15.42
C PHE A 57 2.91 -2.96 13.95
N THR A 58 2.19 -2.01 13.36
CA THR A 58 1.70 -2.10 11.99
C THR A 58 2.45 -1.23 11.00
N SER A 59 3.25 -0.29 11.48
CA SER A 59 3.94 0.72 10.67
C SER A 59 2.97 1.46 9.72
N GLY A 60 1.77 1.80 10.21
CA GLY A 60 0.73 2.41 9.39
C GLY A 60 0.32 1.53 8.20
N VAL A 61 0.16 0.22 8.43
CA VAL A 61 -0.06 -0.82 7.41
C VAL A 61 1.15 -0.94 6.47
N LEU A 62 2.31 -1.17 7.07
CA LEU A 62 3.60 -1.45 6.40
C LEU A 62 4.16 -0.30 5.54
N VAL A 63 3.80 0.95 5.82
CA VAL A 63 4.26 2.11 5.02
C VAL A 63 5.18 3.07 5.79
N ALA A 64 5.12 3.10 7.12
CA ALA A 64 5.93 4.01 7.96
C ALA A 64 7.29 3.38 8.33
N ASN A 65 8.04 2.90 7.34
CA ASN A 65 9.34 2.24 7.55
C ASN A 65 10.43 3.13 8.17
N LEU A 66 10.28 4.46 8.09
CA LEU A 66 11.15 5.43 8.77
C LEU A 66 10.60 5.87 10.14
N GLY A 67 9.50 5.26 10.58
CA GLY A 67 8.69 5.75 11.70
C GLY A 67 7.79 6.93 11.30
N HIS A 68 6.86 7.28 12.18
CA HIS A 68 5.95 8.41 11.97
C HIS A 68 6.67 9.75 12.17
N ASN A 69 6.46 10.68 11.24
CA ASN A 69 6.97 12.06 11.29
C ASN A 69 8.50 12.17 11.50
N PRO A 70 9.34 11.55 10.67
CA PRO A 70 10.78 11.59 10.79
C PRO A 70 11.33 13.00 10.47
N VAL A 71 11.82 13.72 11.46
CA VAL A 71 12.24 15.13 11.35
C VAL A 71 13.29 15.34 10.26
N ARG A 72 14.32 14.48 10.19
CA ARG A 72 15.40 14.61 9.20
C ARG A 72 14.88 14.49 7.77
N TRP A 73 13.98 13.54 7.53
CA TRP A 73 13.36 13.35 6.22
C TRP A 73 12.44 14.53 5.86
N THR A 74 11.61 14.97 6.82
CA THR A 74 10.67 16.09 6.61
C THR A 74 11.39 17.40 6.29
N LYS A 75 12.49 17.71 7.01
CA LYS A 75 13.33 18.87 6.68
C LYS A 75 13.88 18.77 5.27
N ARG A 76 14.44 17.62 4.90
CA ARG A 76 14.98 17.40 3.56
C ARG A 76 13.91 17.52 2.48
N PHE A 77 12.71 17.01 2.73
CA PHE A 77 11.57 17.16 1.83
C PHE A 77 11.22 18.64 1.61
N PHE A 78 11.09 19.43 2.67
CA PHE A 78 10.78 20.85 2.57
C PHE A 78 11.86 21.64 1.82
N GLU A 79 13.13 21.32 2.04
CA GLU A 79 14.25 21.90 1.29
C GLU A 79 14.12 21.59 -0.21
N LEU A 80 13.92 20.35 -0.59
CA LEU A 80 13.79 19.92 -1.99
C LEU A 80 12.56 20.51 -2.69
N MET A 81 11.46 20.70 -1.95
CA MET A 81 10.24 21.31 -2.48
C MET A 81 10.31 22.84 -2.55
N GLY A 82 11.31 23.48 -1.96
CA GLY A 82 11.39 24.93 -1.83
C GLY A 82 10.43 25.50 -0.78
N TRP A 83 9.95 24.67 0.16
CA TRP A 83 8.98 25.07 1.20
C TRP A 83 9.62 25.52 2.51
N SER A 84 10.94 25.46 2.62
CA SER A 84 11.67 25.91 3.81
C SER A 84 11.51 27.39 4.12
N ASN A 85 11.11 28.20 3.14
CA ASN A 85 10.97 29.64 3.23
C ASN A 85 9.52 30.15 3.26
N LEU A 86 8.59 29.33 3.69
CA LEU A 86 7.15 29.69 3.75
C LEU A 86 6.84 31.00 4.50
N GLY A 87 7.70 31.41 5.46
CA GLY A 87 7.57 32.67 6.20
C GLY A 87 8.20 33.89 5.54
N VAL A 88 8.86 33.73 4.38
CA VAL A 88 9.64 34.79 3.70
C VAL A 88 9.01 35.20 2.35
N ALA A 89 7.85 34.66 2.00
CA ALA A 89 7.12 35.06 0.81
C ALA A 89 6.65 36.51 0.95
N ASN A 90 7.45 37.45 0.42
CA ASN A 90 7.10 38.87 0.29
C ASN A 90 6.31 39.15 -0.98
N ASP A 91 5.61 38.16 -1.49
CA ASP A 91 4.77 38.33 -2.65
C ASP A 91 3.47 39.02 -2.21
N SER A 92 3.20 40.18 -2.79
CA SER A 92 1.93 40.92 -2.56
C SER A 92 0.70 40.12 -2.87
N ASP A 93 0.82 39.07 -3.67
CA ASP A 93 -0.27 38.21 -4.12
C ASP A 93 -0.48 36.97 -3.22
N GLY A 94 0.34 36.79 -2.18
CA GLY A 94 0.22 35.68 -1.22
C GLY A 94 0.74 34.34 -1.72
N TYR A 95 1.57 34.34 -2.77
CA TYR A 95 2.19 33.14 -3.35
C TYR A 95 3.69 33.11 -3.11
N PHE A 96 4.27 31.92 -3.11
CA PHE A 96 5.73 31.73 -3.05
C PHE A 96 6.19 30.75 -4.14
N PRO A 97 7.36 30.98 -4.75
CA PRO A 97 7.91 30.08 -5.75
C PRO A 97 8.41 28.79 -5.11
N ALA A 98 7.87 27.66 -5.55
CA ALA A 98 8.25 26.32 -5.08
C ALA A 98 7.97 25.27 -6.16
N VAL A 99 8.35 24.02 -5.91
CA VAL A 99 7.98 22.91 -6.78
C VAL A 99 6.45 22.78 -6.78
N THR A 100 5.87 22.62 -7.97
CA THR A 100 4.42 22.45 -8.09
C THR A 100 3.94 21.21 -7.34
N MET A 101 2.79 21.31 -6.69
CA MET A 101 2.16 20.16 -6.03
C MET A 101 1.49 19.21 -7.02
N THR A 102 1.13 19.71 -8.21
CA THR A 102 0.45 18.92 -9.25
C THR A 102 1.05 19.28 -10.61
N ALA A 103 1.65 18.31 -11.27
CA ALA A 103 2.21 18.52 -12.61
C ALA A 103 1.30 17.99 -13.72
N TYR A 104 0.42 17.04 -13.42
CA TYR A 104 -0.48 16.34 -14.34
C TYR A 104 0.24 15.88 -15.63
N ASN A 105 0.14 16.62 -16.73
CA ASN A 105 0.80 16.32 -18.01
C ASN A 105 2.19 16.96 -18.16
N ALA A 106 2.66 17.71 -17.16
CA ALA A 106 4.00 18.27 -17.13
C ALA A 106 4.94 17.39 -16.30
N ALA A 107 6.24 17.61 -16.42
CA ALA A 107 7.26 16.96 -15.61
C ALA A 107 7.98 17.97 -14.73
N THR A 108 8.52 17.52 -13.59
CA THR A 108 9.35 18.34 -12.73
C THR A 108 10.78 17.80 -12.68
N PRO A 109 11.80 18.65 -12.50
CA PRO A 109 13.19 18.17 -12.35
C PRO A 109 13.35 17.18 -11.20
N ILE A 110 12.60 17.35 -10.11
CA ILE A 110 12.69 16.47 -8.93
C ILE A 110 12.13 15.07 -9.20
N GLU A 111 11.11 14.97 -10.06
CA GLU A 111 10.57 13.67 -10.52
C GLU A 111 11.61 12.90 -11.32
N ILE A 112 12.32 13.59 -12.22
CA ILE A 112 13.39 12.97 -13.01
C ILE A 112 14.52 12.49 -12.10
N GLN A 113 15.00 13.35 -11.19
CA GLN A 113 16.05 12.98 -10.22
C GLN A 113 15.64 11.78 -9.35
N ALA A 114 14.39 11.74 -8.89
CA ALA A 114 13.88 10.64 -8.10
C ALA A 114 13.85 9.33 -8.90
N SER A 115 13.40 9.39 -10.16
CA SER A 115 13.35 8.23 -11.07
C SER A 115 14.75 7.71 -11.38
N GLU A 116 15.70 8.58 -11.71
CA GLU A 116 17.10 8.22 -11.97
C GLU A 116 17.73 7.56 -10.75
N LYS A 117 17.53 8.14 -9.56
CA LYS A 117 18.08 7.60 -8.31
C LYS A 117 17.49 6.24 -7.99
N LEU A 118 16.17 6.06 -8.17
CA LEU A 118 15.52 4.77 -7.97
C LEU A 118 16.07 3.71 -8.91
N LEU A 119 16.18 4.02 -10.21
CA LEU A 119 16.75 3.11 -11.20
C LEU A 119 18.21 2.77 -10.90
N ALA A 120 19.01 3.74 -10.48
CA ALA A 120 20.41 3.51 -10.09
C ALA A 120 20.49 2.53 -8.92
N LEU A 121 19.68 2.72 -7.86
CA LEU A 121 19.61 1.81 -6.72
C LEU A 121 19.16 0.39 -7.11
N MET A 122 18.15 0.28 -7.96
CA MET A 122 17.66 -1.02 -8.44
C MET A 122 18.73 -1.77 -9.23
N ARG A 123 19.52 -1.07 -10.04
CA ARG A 123 20.56 -1.64 -10.91
C ARG A 123 21.85 -2.02 -10.20
N VAL A 124 22.02 -1.67 -8.94
CA VAL A 124 23.16 -2.16 -8.12
C VAL A 124 23.19 -3.68 -8.08
N HIS A 125 22.01 -4.32 -8.04
CA HIS A 125 21.91 -5.78 -8.08
C HIS A 125 21.77 -6.28 -9.53
N PRO A 126 22.47 -7.36 -9.94
CA PRO A 126 22.44 -7.86 -11.33
C PRO A 126 21.04 -8.11 -11.89
N VAL A 127 20.10 -8.63 -11.10
CA VAL A 127 18.71 -8.85 -11.54
C VAL A 127 17.96 -7.55 -11.84
N GLY A 128 18.40 -6.42 -11.27
CA GLY A 128 17.85 -5.10 -11.53
C GLY A 128 18.33 -4.44 -12.82
N SER A 129 19.31 -5.02 -13.51
CA SER A 129 19.87 -4.45 -14.77
C SER A 129 18.82 -4.21 -15.86
N ARG A 130 17.72 -4.95 -15.85
CA ARG A 130 16.61 -4.82 -16.81
C ARG A 130 15.66 -3.67 -16.50
N MET A 131 15.76 -3.04 -15.33
CA MET A 131 14.91 -1.92 -14.93
C MET A 131 15.30 -0.68 -15.73
N GLN A 132 14.40 -0.18 -16.59
CA GLN A 132 14.68 0.92 -17.51
C GLN A 132 13.82 2.16 -17.25
N GLN A 133 12.62 1.97 -16.71
CA GLN A 133 11.62 3.02 -16.55
C GLN A 133 10.95 2.94 -15.17
N VAL A 134 10.45 4.07 -14.69
CA VAL A 134 9.65 4.18 -13.46
C VAL A 134 8.25 4.65 -13.84
N LEU A 135 7.24 4.01 -13.31
CA LEU A 135 5.86 4.45 -13.38
C LEU A 135 5.36 4.75 -11.98
N TRP A 136 5.27 6.02 -11.64
CA TRP A 136 4.85 6.46 -10.32
C TRP A 136 3.37 6.21 -10.06
N ALA A 137 3.02 5.94 -8.81
CA ALA A 137 1.67 5.71 -8.34
C ALA A 137 1.46 6.38 -6.97
N ALA A 138 0.25 6.85 -6.71
CA ALA A 138 -0.10 7.52 -5.47
C ALA A 138 -0.38 6.55 -4.30
N SER A 139 -0.52 5.26 -4.58
CA SER A 139 -0.75 4.22 -3.56
C SER A 139 -0.29 2.85 -4.07
N GLY A 140 -0.12 1.88 -3.14
CA GLY A 140 0.16 0.49 -3.49
C GLY A 140 -0.94 -0.12 -4.38
N SER A 141 -2.20 0.19 -4.11
CA SER A 141 -3.33 -0.28 -4.95
C SER A 141 -3.21 0.22 -6.39
N GLU A 142 -2.83 1.49 -6.58
CA GLU A 142 -2.62 2.05 -7.91
C GLU A 142 -1.37 1.45 -8.58
N GLY A 143 -0.30 1.26 -7.83
CA GLY A 143 0.91 0.62 -8.32
C GLY A 143 0.65 -0.78 -8.87
N ILE A 144 -0.07 -1.61 -8.12
CA ILE A 144 -0.49 -2.94 -8.58
C ILE A 144 -1.41 -2.85 -9.79
N GLN A 145 -2.38 -1.94 -9.80
CA GLN A 145 -3.26 -1.72 -10.95
C GLN A 145 -2.48 -1.39 -12.22
N LYS A 146 -1.52 -0.46 -12.13
CA LYS A 146 -0.65 -0.07 -13.25
C LYS A 146 0.25 -1.21 -13.70
N ALA A 147 0.79 -2.01 -12.78
CA ALA A 147 1.60 -3.19 -13.10
C ALA A 147 0.81 -4.24 -13.88
N LEU A 148 -0.43 -4.53 -13.45
CA LEU A 148 -1.32 -5.44 -14.16
C LEU A 148 -1.68 -4.92 -15.55
N TRP A 149 -2.00 -3.63 -15.69
CA TRP A 149 -2.25 -3.04 -17.00
C TRP A 149 -1.04 -3.12 -17.94
N ALA A 150 0.15 -2.85 -17.43
CA ALA A 150 1.38 -2.97 -18.23
C ALA A 150 1.63 -4.41 -18.68
N ALA A 151 1.41 -5.39 -17.80
CA ALA A 151 1.56 -6.80 -18.13
C ALA A 151 0.55 -7.24 -19.21
N MET A 152 -0.74 -6.89 -19.04
CA MET A 152 -1.81 -7.20 -19.99
C MET A 152 -1.64 -6.47 -21.33
N ALA A 153 -1.11 -5.25 -21.33
CA ALA A 153 -0.85 -4.50 -22.55
C ALA A 153 0.28 -5.09 -23.40
N LYS A 154 1.22 -5.81 -22.77
CA LYS A 154 2.35 -6.45 -23.45
C LYS A 154 1.90 -7.61 -24.36
N ASP A 155 0.92 -8.37 -23.92
CA ASP A 155 0.35 -9.47 -24.71
C ASP A 155 -1.17 -9.54 -24.46
N LYS A 156 -1.93 -9.07 -25.43
CA LYS A 156 -3.41 -9.01 -25.35
C LYS A 156 -4.09 -10.39 -25.29
N ASN A 157 -3.36 -11.45 -25.59
CA ASN A 157 -3.87 -12.82 -25.52
C ASN A 157 -3.74 -13.39 -24.10
N ARG A 158 -2.99 -12.72 -23.22
CA ARG A 158 -2.82 -13.10 -21.82
C ARG A 158 -3.72 -12.22 -20.94
N ASP A 159 -4.94 -12.64 -20.80
CA ASP A 159 -5.98 -11.92 -20.06
C ASP A 159 -6.35 -12.55 -18.72
N MET A 160 -5.78 -13.73 -18.41
CA MET A 160 -5.96 -14.40 -17.13
C MET A 160 -4.88 -13.97 -16.13
N ILE A 161 -5.27 -13.88 -14.87
CA ILE A 161 -4.40 -13.41 -13.78
C ILE A 161 -4.36 -14.49 -12.69
N ILE A 162 -3.16 -14.89 -12.28
CA ILE A 162 -2.98 -15.76 -11.12
C ILE A 162 -2.64 -14.91 -9.91
N ALA A 163 -3.31 -15.16 -8.78
CA ALA A 163 -3.04 -14.55 -7.49
C ALA A 163 -2.94 -15.62 -6.40
N THR A 164 -2.26 -15.31 -5.31
CA THR A 164 -2.24 -16.19 -4.14
C THR A 164 -3.43 -15.92 -3.22
N ARG A 165 -4.03 -16.98 -2.68
CA ARG A 165 -5.07 -16.86 -1.64
C ARG A 165 -4.53 -16.11 -0.44
N TYR A 166 -5.39 -15.28 0.17
CA TYR A 166 -5.09 -14.45 1.34
C TYR A 166 -4.06 -13.34 1.09
N GLY A 167 -3.63 -13.13 -0.15
CA GLY A 167 -2.80 -11.99 -0.54
C GLY A 167 -3.57 -10.67 -0.40
N PHE A 168 -2.86 -9.58 -0.10
CA PHE A 168 -3.42 -8.24 -0.09
C PHE A 168 -2.69 -7.35 -1.10
N HIS A 169 -3.41 -6.91 -2.11
CA HIS A 169 -2.86 -6.12 -3.23
C HIS A 169 -3.55 -4.76 -3.40
N GLY A 170 -4.63 -4.51 -2.65
CA GLY A 170 -5.34 -3.25 -2.67
C GLY A 170 -6.85 -3.40 -2.63
N LYS A 171 -7.57 -2.26 -2.61
CA LYS A 171 -9.02 -2.22 -2.42
C LYS A 171 -9.79 -1.67 -3.63
N LYS A 172 -9.17 -1.49 -4.80
CA LYS A 172 -9.82 -0.90 -5.99
C LYS A 172 -9.46 -1.66 -7.27
N GLY A 173 -10.46 -1.82 -8.15
CA GLY A 173 -10.27 -2.38 -9.48
C GLY A 173 -9.60 -3.75 -9.47
N LEU A 174 -8.66 -3.98 -10.38
CA LEU A 174 -7.94 -5.25 -10.48
C LEU A 174 -7.14 -5.58 -9.23
N SER A 175 -6.61 -4.59 -8.51
CA SER A 175 -5.86 -4.84 -7.26
C SER A 175 -6.77 -5.42 -6.17
N ASN A 176 -8.06 -5.03 -6.13
CA ASN A 176 -9.04 -5.67 -5.27
C ASN A 176 -9.43 -7.06 -5.76
N ALA A 177 -9.56 -7.23 -7.06
CA ALA A 177 -9.92 -8.52 -7.66
C ALA A 177 -8.92 -9.64 -7.35
N ILE A 178 -7.63 -9.31 -7.18
CA ILE A 178 -6.57 -10.24 -6.82
C ILE A 178 -6.27 -10.31 -5.31
N THR A 179 -7.04 -9.61 -4.48
CA THR A 179 -6.91 -9.62 -3.01
C THR A 179 -7.87 -10.66 -2.41
N GLY A 180 -7.43 -11.42 -1.40
CA GLY A 180 -8.27 -12.36 -0.66
C GLY A 180 -8.38 -13.73 -1.30
N THR A 181 -9.59 -14.19 -1.59
CA THR A 181 -9.87 -15.53 -2.13
C THR A 181 -10.93 -15.51 -3.21
N GLU A 182 -11.11 -16.62 -3.92
CA GLU A 182 -12.17 -16.83 -4.91
C GLU A 182 -13.59 -16.72 -4.32
N ASN A 183 -13.73 -16.89 -3.01
CA ASN A 183 -15.03 -16.87 -2.33
C ASN A 183 -15.51 -15.46 -1.96
N ASP A 184 -14.65 -14.45 -2.10
CA ASP A 184 -15.05 -13.07 -1.83
C ASP A 184 -15.97 -12.53 -2.93
N LYS A 185 -16.83 -11.57 -2.57
CA LYS A 185 -17.78 -10.97 -3.50
C LYS A 185 -17.09 -10.16 -4.60
N GLU A 186 -17.76 -10.03 -5.73
CA GLU A 186 -17.34 -9.16 -6.87
C GLU A 186 -15.97 -9.54 -7.46
N ARG A 187 -15.73 -10.85 -7.64
CA ARG A 187 -14.49 -11.32 -8.27
C ARG A 187 -14.51 -11.16 -9.77
N ASP A 188 -13.40 -10.68 -10.31
CA ASP A 188 -13.15 -10.66 -11.74
C ASP A 188 -12.95 -12.12 -12.22
N PRO A 189 -13.71 -12.61 -13.21
CA PRO A 189 -13.65 -13.99 -13.68
C PRO A 189 -12.30 -14.37 -14.26
N ARG A 190 -11.49 -13.39 -14.65
CA ARG A 190 -10.12 -13.59 -15.17
C ARG A 190 -9.12 -13.95 -14.05
N VAL A 191 -9.46 -13.70 -12.78
CA VAL A 191 -8.57 -14.00 -11.66
C VAL A 191 -8.76 -15.43 -11.18
N LYS A 192 -7.65 -16.14 -11.05
CA LYS A 192 -7.57 -17.49 -10.50
C LYS A 192 -6.65 -17.48 -9.29
N PHE A 193 -7.04 -18.19 -8.25
CA PHE A 193 -6.29 -18.23 -7.02
C PHE A 193 -5.57 -19.55 -6.85
N ILE A 194 -4.32 -19.48 -6.37
CA ILE A 194 -3.53 -20.64 -5.94
C ILE A 194 -3.20 -20.50 -4.46
N SER A 195 -2.83 -21.61 -3.84
CA SER A 195 -2.40 -21.64 -2.45
C SER A 195 -1.09 -20.86 -2.26
N PHE A 196 -0.96 -20.22 -1.10
CA PHE A 196 0.29 -19.65 -0.60
C PHE A 196 0.81 -20.57 0.52
N PRO A 197 2.13 -20.84 0.63
CA PRO A 197 2.70 -21.74 1.63
C PRO A 197 2.69 -21.10 3.04
N MET A 198 1.49 -20.90 3.60
CA MET A 198 1.30 -20.22 4.90
C MET A 198 1.85 -21.01 6.07
N CYS A 199 1.59 -22.32 6.10
CA CYS A 199 2.06 -23.17 7.19
C CYS A 199 3.58 -23.28 7.18
N GLU A 200 4.16 -23.53 6.02
CA GLU A 200 5.59 -23.69 5.82
C GLU A 200 6.37 -22.39 6.08
N CYS A 201 5.75 -21.22 5.83
CA CYS A 201 6.36 -19.93 6.13
C CYS A 201 6.30 -19.54 7.61
N ASN A 202 5.27 -20.00 8.33
CA ASN A 202 5.02 -19.61 9.72
C ASN A 202 5.59 -20.60 10.73
N ASP A 203 5.80 -21.85 10.36
CA ASP A 203 6.33 -22.87 11.24
C ASP A 203 7.87 -22.93 11.13
N LEU A 204 8.52 -22.50 12.19
CA LEU A 204 10.01 -22.52 12.27
C LEU A 204 10.59 -23.93 12.19
N SER A 205 9.83 -24.95 12.64
CA SER A 205 10.27 -26.35 12.56
C SER A 205 10.31 -26.88 11.13
N MET A 206 9.58 -26.26 10.22
CA MET A 206 9.55 -26.64 8.81
C MET A 206 10.76 -26.10 8.02
N ARG A 207 11.56 -25.17 8.57
CA ARG A 207 12.73 -24.59 7.89
C ARG A 207 13.81 -25.60 7.56
N ASP A 208 13.97 -26.61 8.39
CA ASP A 208 15.02 -27.63 8.27
C ASP A 208 14.56 -28.85 7.47
N ASN A 209 13.30 -28.88 7.05
CA ASN A 209 12.74 -29.96 6.26
C ASN A 209 12.69 -29.56 4.77
N PRO A 210 12.91 -30.51 3.86
CA PRO A 210 12.69 -30.27 2.43
C PRO A 210 11.24 -29.82 2.19
N PHE A 211 11.08 -28.68 1.50
CA PHE A 211 9.76 -28.14 1.16
C PHE A 211 9.10 -29.00 0.08
N ASP A 212 7.87 -29.49 0.34
CA ASP A 212 7.09 -30.21 -0.65
C ASP A 212 6.27 -29.26 -1.51
N PHE A 213 6.71 -29.04 -2.73
CA PHE A 213 6.03 -28.21 -3.73
C PHE A 213 4.89 -28.91 -4.48
N SER A 214 4.67 -30.19 -4.25
CA SER A 214 3.79 -31.02 -5.09
C SER A 214 2.35 -30.50 -5.14
N HIS A 215 1.82 -30.01 -4.02
CA HIS A 215 0.46 -29.42 -3.95
C HIS A 215 0.37 -28.14 -4.81
N TYR A 216 1.31 -27.23 -4.66
CA TYR A 216 1.34 -25.95 -5.39
C TYR A 216 1.56 -26.17 -6.89
N GLN A 217 2.43 -27.13 -7.24
CA GLN A 217 2.66 -27.51 -8.62
C GLN A 217 1.40 -28.05 -9.27
N LYS A 218 0.63 -28.93 -8.59
CA LYS A 218 -0.63 -29.45 -9.10
C LYS A 218 -1.67 -28.35 -9.36
N GLU A 219 -1.78 -27.35 -8.48
CA GLU A 219 -2.68 -26.20 -8.71
C GLU A 219 -2.28 -25.41 -9.94
N LEU A 220 -0.98 -25.12 -10.11
CA LEU A 220 -0.46 -24.41 -11.29
C LEU A 220 -0.67 -25.21 -12.57
N ASP A 221 -0.36 -26.50 -12.55
CA ASP A 221 -0.52 -27.39 -13.72
C ASP A 221 -1.99 -27.49 -14.14
N ALA A 222 -2.92 -27.56 -13.19
CA ALA A 222 -4.35 -27.55 -13.47
C ALA A 222 -4.79 -26.25 -14.15
N LEU A 223 -4.33 -25.10 -13.67
CA LEU A 223 -4.62 -23.81 -14.30
C LEU A 223 -3.97 -23.71 -15.69
N TRP A 224 -2.72 -24.15 -15.83
CA TRP A 224 -2.03 -24.16 -17.11
C TRP A 224 -2.73 -25.08 -18.12
N HIS A 225 -3.17 -26.25 -17.70
CA HIS A 225 -3.92 -27.17 -18.57
C HIS A 225 -5.25 -26.56 -19.02
N GLN A 226 -5.94 -25.83 -18.13
CA GLN A 226 -7.24 -25.23 -18.42
C GLN A 226 -7.16 -23.98 -19.29
N TYR A 227 -6.21 -23.09 -19.00
CA TYR A 227 -6.14 -21.75 -19.58
C TYR A 227 -4.96 -21.56 -20.56
N GLY A 228 -3.91 -22.37 -20.44
CA GLY A 228 -2.77 -22.39 -21.33
C GLY A 228 -2.12 -21.01 -21.52
N ARG A 229 -2.04 -20.57 -22.76
CA ARG A 229 -1.37 -19.30 -23.11
C ARG A 229 -2.11 -18.03 -22.66
N LYS A 230 -3.30 -18.14 -22.10
CA LYS A 230 -4.03 -16.98 -21.54
C LYS A 230 -3.51 -16.52 -20.18
N LEU A 231 -2.74 -17.37 -19.49
CA LEU A 231 -2.06 -17.04 -18.22
C LEU A 231 -0.84 -16.14 -18.40
#